data_7ba0de094a25c4dd44b4661e5a08c327
#
_entry.id   7ba0de094a25c4dd44b4661e5a08c327
#
_cell.length_a   1.000
_cell.length_b   1.000
_cell.length_c   1.000
_cell.angle_alpha   90.00
_cell.angle_beta   90.00
_cell.angle_gamma   90.00
#
_symmetry.space_group_name_H-M   'P 1'
#
loop_
_entity.id
_entity.type
_entity.pdbx_description
1 polymer ?
#
loop_
_entity_poly.entity_id
_entity_poly.type
_entity_poly.pdbx_seq_one_letter_code
_entity_poly.pdbx_strand_id
1 'polypeptide(L)'
;MKRKLISALLATAMVASMVVVPVMADEETEAATEVTTEAATEAAAEEDAEPVANPDLADKKVGVCIYQFSDNFMTLFRTELEDYLVKLGFSKENITIQDGQNDQATQSNQIDAFIADGVDVLIINPVNTSSAETITDKVVDAGIPLVYINREPGEDEEARWDENGWDVTYVGCDARQSGTFQGEIISDLGLDAIDKNGNGKIDYVMIEGDPENVDAKYRTEFSIKALEDAGLEVECLDDQVGNWDQATAQQLVANSLSQYGDDVEVVFCNNDAMALRSAVHRGSWPYRWRGYLPGRC
;
A
#
# COMPACT_ATOMS: atom_id res chain seq x y z
N MET A 1 -8.09 -20.68 22.01
CA MET A 1 -8.32 -21.27 20.70
C MET A 1 -9.31 -20.48 19.83
N LYS A 2 -10.46 -19.97 20.36
CA LYS A 2 -11.43 -19.20 19.54
C LYS A 2 -10.91 -17.82 19.09
N ARG A 3 -10.06 -17.16 19.89
CA ARG A 3 -9.49 -15.82 19.54
C ARG A 3 -8.45 -15.86 18.40
N LYS A 4 -7.58 -16.87 18.38
CA LYS A 4 -6.57 -17.05 17.31
C LYS A 4 -7.16 -17.36 15.93
N LEU A 5 -8.41 -17.85 15.87
CA LEU A 5 -9.11 -18.11 14.61
C LEU A 5 -9.61 -16.83 13.92
N ILE A 6 -9.92 -15.78 14.69
CA ILE A 6 -10.43 -14.51 14.13
C ILE A 6 -9.29 -13.72 13.49
N SER A 7 -8.13 -13.63 14.15
CA SER A 7 -6.95 -12.95 13.58
C SER A 7 -6.42 -13.68 12.32
N ALA A 8 -6.40 -15.00 12.33
CA ALA A 8 -5.95 -15.79 11.18
C ALA A 8 -6.89 -15.66 9.96
N LEU A 9 -8.22 -15.56 10.19
CA LEU A 9 -9.18 -15.39 9.11
C LEU A 9 -9.10 -14.02 8.44
N LEU A 10 -8.88 -12.95 9.22
CA LEU A 10 -8.73 -11.60 8.67
C LEU A 10 -7.42 -11.44 7.86
N ALA A 11 -6.33 -12.09 8.29
CA ALA A 11 -5.05 -12.02 7.59
C ALA A 11 -5.07 -12.72 6.22
N THR A 12 -5.79 -13.84 6.09
CA THR A 12 -5.86 -14.65 4.85
C THR A 12 -6.71 -13.99 3.76
N ALA A 13 -7.58 -13.06 4.13
CA ALA A 13 -8.66 -12.57 3.29
C ALA A 13 -8.34 -11.34 2.46
N MET A 14 -7.32 -10.56 2.80
CA MET A 14 -6.97 -9.31 2.09
C MET A 14 -6.12 -9.51 0.83
N VAL A 15 -5.63 -10.73 0.57
CA VAL A 15 -4.78 -11.06 -0.60
C VAL A 15 -5.61 -11.48 -1.84
N ALA A 16 -6.92 -11.75 -1.68
CA ALA A 16 -7.71 -12.51 -2.67
C ALA A 16 -8.53 -11.70 -3.68
N SER A 17 -8.35 -10.39 -3.86
CA SER A 17 -9.21 -9.60 -4.76
C SER A 17 -8.55 -9.11 -6.06
N MET A 18 -7.63 -9.88 -6.67
CA MET A 18 -7.10 -9.54 -8.01
C MET A 18 -7.54 -10.56 -9.07
N VAL A 19 -8.50 -10.17 -9.88
CA VAL A 19 -9.04 -10.95 -11.00
C VAL A 19 -8.02 -11.07 -12.13
N VAL A 20 -7.64 -12.28 -12.49
CA VAL A 20 -6.82 -12.58 -13.68
C VAL A 20 -7.73 -12.87 -14.88
N VAL A 21 -7.60 -12.08 -15.95
CA VAL A 21 -8.23 -12.36 -17.24
C VAL A 21 -7.20 -13.05 -18.14
N PRO A 22 -7.48 -14.24 -18.72
CA PRO A 22 -6.53 -14.91 -19.60
C PRO A 22 -6.48 -14.29 -20.99
N VAL A 23 -5.30 -13.96 -21.47
CA VAL A 23 -5.01 -13.61 -22.86
C VAL A 23 -4.49 -14.84 -23.58
N MET A 24 -5.15 -15.24 -24.67
CA MET A 24 -4.67 -16.29 -25.57
C MET A 24 -3.45 -15.81 -26.35
N ALA A 25 -2.39 -16.64 -26.36
CA ALA A 25 -1.23 -16.46 -27.21
C ALA A 25 -1.13 -17.64 -28.18
N ASP A 26 -0.82 -17.32 -29.43
CA ASP A 26 -0.49 -18.28 -30.50
C ASP A 26 0.93 -18.80 -30.37
N GLU A 27 1.13 -20.04 -30.86
CA GLU A 27 2.37 -20.84 -30.80
C GLU A 27 3.49 -20.29 -31.69
N GLU A 28 4.75 -20.41 -31.24
CA GLU A 28 5.84 -21.17 -31.87
C GLU A 28 7.15 -21.14 -31.05
N THR A 29 7.57 -22.35 -30.62
CA THR A 29 8.87 -23.06 -30.58
C THR A 29 10.18 -22.26 -30.31
N GLU A 30 11.04 -22.59 -29.38
CA GLU A 30 11.85 -23.76 -29.04
C GLU A 30 12.74 -23.49 -27.79
N ALA A 31 12.86 -24.52 -26.97
CA ALA A 31 13.95 -24.95 -26.08
C ALA A 31 14.89 -23.95 -25.38
N ALA A 32 14.83 -23.87 -24.05
CA ALA A 32 16.00 -24.06 -23.17
C ALA A 32 15.63 -24.14 -21.68
N THR A 33 16.04 -25.24 -21.08
CA THR A 33 16.56 -25.41 -19.72
C THR A 33 15.61 -25.23 -18.52
N GLU A 34 15.19 -26.37 -17.98
CA GLU A 34 14.64 -26.55 -16.64
C GLU A 34 15.57 -25.96 -15.58
N VAL A 35 15.06 -24.95 -14.85
CA VAL A 35 15.53 -24.62 -13.50
C VAL A 35 14.31 -24.73 -12.59
N THR A 36 14.41 -25.63 -11.66
CA THR A 36 13.44 -26.05 -10.66
C THR A 36 12.72 -24.89 -9.97
N THR A 37 11.42 -24.77 -10.25
CA THR A 37 10.48 -23.88 -9.57
C THR A 37 9.52 -24.73 -8.72
N GLU A 38 10.02 -25.33 -7.65
CA GLU A 38 9.15 -26.11 -6.73
C GLU A 38 8.64 -25.30 -5.51
N ALA A 39 9.08 -24.06 -5.31
CA ALA A 39 8.68 -23.26 -4.14
C ALA A 39 7.57 -22.24 -4.39
N ALA A 40 7.18 -22.00 -5.66
CA ALA A 40 6.17 -20.97 -5.99
C ALA A 40 4.76 -21.55 -6.25
N THR A 41 4.59 -22.87 -6.23
CA THR A 41 3.34 -23.50 -6.65
C THR A 41 2.38 -23.83 -5.48
N GLU A 42 2.84 -23.76 -4.24
CA GLU A 42 1.97 -24.01 -3.07
C GLU A 42 1.18 -22.79 -2.58
N ALA A 43 1.59 -21.58 -2.91
CA ALA A 43 0.90 -20.35 -2.50
C ALA A 43 -0.24 -19.90 -3.44
N ALA A 44 -0.33 -20.47 -4.65
CA ALA A 44 -1.28 -20.05 -5.67
C ALA A 44 -2.60 -20.84 -5.73
N ALA A 45 -2.80 -21.84 -4.87
CA ALA A 45 -3.94 -22.77 -4.95
C ALA A 45 -5.07 -22.53 -3.93
N GLU A 46 -4.97 -21.49 -3.06
CA GLU A 46 -6.03 -21.15 -2.09
C GLU A 46 -6.83 -19.89 -2.44
N GLU A 47 -6.62 -19.30 -3.62
CA GLU A 47 -7.07 -17.92 -3.96
C GLU A 47 -8.56 -17.76 -4.37
N ASP A 48 -9.35 -18.82 -4.53
CA ASP A 48 -10.72 -18.70 -5.09
C ASP A 48 -11.87 -19.21 -4.21
N ALA A 49 -11.63 -19.51 -2.93
CA ALA A 49 -12.74 -19.90 -2.06
C ALA A 49 -13.40 -18.65 -1.44
N GLU A 50 -14.60 -18.30 -1.91
CA GLU A 50 -15.46 -17.32 -1.22
C GLU A 50 -15.52 -17.64 0.28
N PRO A 51 -15.37 -16.66 1.17
CA PRO A 51 -15.39 -16.90 2.61
C PRO A 51 -16.72 -17.52 3.01
N VAL A 52 -16.66 -18.62 3.77
CA VAL A 52 -17.87 -19.21 4.35
C VAL A 52 -18.27 -18.39 5.56
N ALA A 53 -19.46 -17.79 5.51
CA ALA A 53 -19.97 -16.98 6.62
C ALA A 53 -19.99 -17.78 7.93
N ASN A 54 -19.42 -17.22 8.98
CA ASN A 54 -19.42 -17.79 10.32
C ASN A 54 -20.56 -17.12 11.14
N PRO A 55 -21.64 -17.85 11.48
CA PRO A 55 -22.75 -17.29 12.23
C PRO A 55 -22.39 -16.83 13.65
N ASP A 56 -21.29 -17.33 14.23
CA ASP A 56 -20.80 -16.91 15.55
C ASP A 56 -20.27 -15.46 15.55
N LEU A 57 -20.12 -14.84 14.37
CA LEU A 57 -19.67 -13.46 14.21
C LEU A 57 -20.83 -12.43 14.18
N ALA A 58 -22.07 -12.87 14.02
CA ALA A 58 -23.21 -11.97 13.82
C ALA A 58 -23.40 -10.94 14.95
N ASP A 59 -23.13 -11.35 16.20
CA ASP A 59 -23.25 -10.49 17.38
C ASP A 59 -21.94 -9.78 17.75
N LYS A 60 -20.87 -9.98 16.97
CA LYS A 60 -19.56 -9.41 17.23
C LYS A 60 -19.47 -7.98 16.70
N LYS A 61 -18.90 -7.09 17.52
CA LYS A 61 -18.69 -5.69 17.17
C LYS A 61 -17.29 -5.47 16.59
N VAL A 62 -17.21 -4.75 15.49
CA VAL A 62 -15.96 -4.37 14.83
C VAL A 62 -15.82 -2.85 14.86
N GLY A 63 -14.72 -2.36 15.44
CA GLY A 63 -14.31 -0.97 15.33
C GLY A 63 -13.23 -0.82 14.26
N VAL A 64 -13.41 0.13 13.34
CA VAL A 64 -12.43 0.43 12.28
C VAL A 64 -12.08 1.92 12.32
N CYS A 65 -10.78 2.22 12.40
CA CYS A 65 -10.26 3.58 12.25
C CYS A 65 -9.46 3.67 10.94
N ILE A 66 -9.89 4.52 10.03
CA ILE A 66 -9.16 4.85 8.80
C ILE A 66 -8.48 6.21 9.00
N TYR A 67 -7.20 6.33 8.58
CA TYR A 67 -6.44 7.57 8.81
C TYR A 67 -7.10 8.81 8.22
N GLN A 68 -7.69 8.70 7.03
CA GLN A 68 -8.58 9.73 6.45
C GLN A 68 -9.49 9.15 5.36
N PHE A 69 -10.71 9.68 5.26
CA PHE A 69 -11.70 9.24 4.26
C PHE A 69 -11.50 9.88 2.88
N SER A 70 -10.80 10.99 2.80
CA SER A 70 -10.56 11.72 1.54
C SER A 70 -9.54 11.03 0.63
N ASP A 71 -8.77 10.07 1.14
CA ASP A 71 -7.87 9.26 0.33
C ASP A 71 -8.64 8.34 -0.60
N ASN A 72 -8.29 8.36 -1.91
CA ASN A 72 -9.01 7.61 -2.93
C ASN A 72 -8.84 6.10 -2.77
N PHE A 73 -7.62 5.63 -2.45
CA PHE A 73 -7.35 4.21 -2.22
C PHE A 73 -8.10 3.73 -0.97
N MET A 74 -8.01 4.48 0.13
CA MET A 74 -8.70 4.12 1.37
C MET A 74 -10.22 4.20 1.25
N THR A 75 -10.76 4.96 0.30
CA THR A 75 -12.20 4.96 0.00
C THR A 75 -12.65 3.63 -0.58
N LEU A 76 -11.90 3.07 -1.53
CA LEU A 76 -12.16 1.73 -2.07
C LEU A 76 -11.91 0.66 -1.00
N PHE A 77 -10.77 0.73 -0.34
CA PHE A 77 -10.36 -0.25 0.68
C PHE A 77 -11.41 -0.40 1.80
N ARG A 78 -11.89 0.70 2.39
CA ARG A 78 -12.89 0.63 3.47
C ARG A 78 -14.24 0.08 3.00
N THR A 79 -14.62 0.31 1.73
CA THR A 79 -15.85 -0.23 1.17
C THR A 79 -15.75 -1.74 1.01
N GLU A 80 -14.65 -2.22 0.42
CA GLU A 80 -14.38 -3.65 0.29
C GLU A 80 -14.21 -4.34 1.64
N LEU A 81 -13.57 -3.68 2.61
CA LEU A 81 -13.42 -4.18 3.97
C LEU A 81 -14.79 -4.38 4.65
N GLU A 82 -15.69 -3.40 4.56
CA GLU A 82 -17.05 -3.52 5.12
C GLU A 82 -17.80 -4.68 4.48
N ASP A 83 -17.80 -4.75 3.16
CA ASP A 83 -18.48 -5.82 2.41
C ASP A 83 -17.89 -7.20 2.75
N TYR A 84 -16.57 -7.26 2.91
CA TYR A 84 -15.89 -8.51 3.27
C TYR A 84 -16.21 -8.96 4.69
N LEU A 85 -16.23 -8.05 5.67
CA LEU A 85 -16.64 -8.35 7.04
C LEU A 85 -18.09 -8.89 7.10
N VAL A 86 -18.98 -8.32 6.28
CA VAL A 86 -20.35 -8.84 6.16
C VAL A 86 -20.36 -10.24 5.55
N LYS A 87 -19.56 -10.50 4.52
CA LYS A 87 -19.43 -11.86 3.93
C LYS A 87 -18.87 -12.87 4.93
N LEU A 88 -17.99 -12.45 5.84
CA LEU A 88 -17.47 -13.31 6.93
C LEU A 88 -18.53 -13.65 7.98
N GLY A 89 -19.64 -12.92 8.06
CA GLY A 89 -20.75 -13.17 8.97
C GLY A 89 -21.00 -12.10 10.02
N PHE A 90 -20.24 -11.00 10.03
CA PHE A 90 -20.54 -9.87 10.91
C PHE A 90 -21.82 -9.18 10.47
N SER A 91 -22.68 -8.78 11.42
CA SER A 91 -23.82 -7.93 11.11
C SER A 91 -23.36 -6.51 10.78
N LYS A 92 -23.89 -5.93 9.69
CA LYS A 92 -23.49 -4.59 9.25
C LYS A 92 -23.70 -3.52 10.34
N GLU A 93 -24.74 -3.63 11.14
CA GLU A 93 -25.01 -2.73 12.28
C GLU A 93 -23.95 -2.82 13.40
N ASN A 94 -23.16 -3.87 13.43
CA ASN A 94 -22.11 -4.08 14.41
C ASN A 94 -20.71 -3.68 13.87
N ILE A 95 -20.63 -3.17 12.64
CA ILE A 95 -19.40 -2.66 12.04
C ILE A 95 -19.45 -1.13 12.09
N THR A 96 -18.49 -0.52 12.77
CA THR A 96 -18.40 0.94 12.86
C THR A 96 -17.07 1.40 12.29
N ILE A 97 -17.11 2.17 11.20
CA ILE A 97 -15.92 2.73 10.54
C ILE A 97 -15.86 4.22 10.77
N GLN A 98 -14.74 4.72 11.30
CA GLN A 98 -14.53 6.13 11.65
C GLN A 98 -13.38 6.75 10.86
N ASP A 99 -13.55 8.05 10.54
CA ASP A 99 -12.57 8.89 9.86
C ASP A 99 -11.61 9.52 10.87
N GLY A 100 -10.33 9.17 10.81
CA GLY A 100 -9.28 9.77 11.62
C GLY A 100 -8.94 11.21 11.24
N GLN A 101 -9.44 11.69 10.08
CA GLN A 101 -9.27 13.06 9.57
C GLN A 101 -7.82 13.52 9.47
N ASN A 102 -6.91 12.56 9.29
CA ASN A 102 -5.45 12.76 9.34
C ASN A 102 -4.98 13.49 10.63
N ASP A 103 -5.69 13.26 11.74
CA ASP A 103 -5.41 13.84 13.05
C ASP A 103 -5.27 12.74 14.11
N GLN A 104 -4.07 12.61 14.66
CA GLN A 104 -3.74 11.55 15.62
C GLN A 104 -4.55 11.65 16.92
N ALA A 105 -4.88 12.86 17.37
CA ALA A 105 -5.67 13.05 18.57
C ALA A 105 -7.13 12.59 18.35
N THR A 106 -7.68 12.88 17.17
CA THR A 106 -9.00 12.39 16.75
C THR A 106 -9.01 10.86 16.72
N GLN A 107 -8.02 10.23 16.09
CA GLN A 107 -7.93 8.76 16.05
C GLN A 107 -7.76 8.15 17.45
N SER A 108 -6.94 8.73 18.31
CA SER A 108 -6.78 8.25 19.69
C SER A 108 -8.08 8.28 20.47
N ASN A 109 -8.89 9.34 20.32
CA ASN A 109 -10.22 9.44 20.95
C ASN A 109 -11.20 8.40 20.40
N GLN A 110 -11.13 8.10 19.10
CA GLN A 110 -11.95 7.05 18.47
C GLN A 110 -11.62 5.67 19.02
N ILE A 111 -10.33 5.37 19.17
CA ILE A 111 -9.85 4.11 19.75
C ILE A 111 -10.33 3.99 21.20
N ASP A 112 -10.19 5.05 22.01
CA ASP A 112 -10.68 5.06 23.40
C ASP A 112 -12.20 4.85 23.47
N ALA A 113 -12.97 5.41 22.54
CA ALA A 113 -14.41 5.19 22.44
C ALA A 113 -14.74 3.73 22.08
N PHE A 114 -14.06 3.14 21.11
CA PHE A 114 -14.26 1.73 20.74
C PHE A 114 -13.92 0.77 21.89
N ILE A 115 -12.84 1.04 22.64
CA ILE A 115 -12.50 0.28 23.85
C ILE A 115 -13.63 0.40 24.89
N ALA A 116 -14.14 1.62 25.13
CA ALA A 116 -15.23 1.83 26.07
C ALA A 116 -16.55 1.17 25.63
N ASP A 117 -16.83 1.12 24.33
CA ASP A 117 -18.01 0.45 23.75
C ASP A 117 -17.89 -1.08 23.75
N GLY A 118 -16.72 -1.61 24.10
CA GLY A 118 -16.44 -3.03 24.20
C GLY A 118 -16.55 -3.73 22.84
N VAL A 119 -15.84 -3.24 21.84
CA VAL A 119 -15.74 -3.92 20.55
C VAL A 119 -14.99 -5.23 20.70
N ASP A 120 -15.31 -6.23 19.88
CA ASP A 120 -14.69 -7.56 19.92
C ASP A 120 -13.37 -7.60 19.11
N VAL A 121 -13.17 -6.65 18.20
CA VAL A 121 -11.94 -6.50 17.40
C VAL A 121 -11.78 -5.05 16.96
N LEU A 122 -10.53 -4.59 16.89
CA LEU A 122 -10.16 -3.30 16.31
C LEU A 122 -9.34 -3.51 15.04
N ILE A 123 -9.67 -2.73 13.99
CA ILE A 123 -8.92 -2.66 12.74
C ILE A 123 -8.48 -1.21 12.59
N ILE A 124 -7.17 -0.98 12.52
CA ILE A 124 -6.61 0.38 12.55
C ILE A 124 -5.67 0.62 11.37
N ASN A 125 -6.01 1.62 10.55
CA ASN A 125 -5.09 2.26 9.64
C ASN A 125 -4.52 3.49 10.35
N PRO A 126 -3.29 3.46 10.86
CA PRO A 126 -2.79 4.51 11.74
C PRO A 126 -2.63 5.85 11.01
N VAL A 127 -2.99 6.95 11.66
CA VAL A 127 -2.67 8.30 11.19
C VAL A 127 -1.17 8.50 11.23
N ASN A 128 -0.55 8.19 12.36
CA ASN A 128 0.89 8.27 12.55
C ASN A 128 1.42 6.92 13.04
N THR A 129 2.33 6.32 12.29
CA THR A 129 2.91 5.02 12.62
C THR A 129 3.76 5.07 13.89
N SER A 130 4.35 6.23 14.24
CA SER A 130 5.07 6.41 15.51
C SER A 130 4.17 6.31 16.76
N SER A 131 2.83 6.34 16.58
CA SER A 131 1.87 6.13 17.67
C SER A 131 1.49 4.66 17.88
N ALA A 132 2.01 3.74 17.07
CA ALA A 132 1.62 2.33 17.09
C ALA A 132 1.84 1.69 18.45
N GLU A 133 3.00 1.90 19.09
CA GLU A 133 3.28 1.39 20.43
C GLU A 133 2.20 1.78 21.45
N THR A 134 1.86 3.06 21.51
CA THR A 134 0.81 3.58 22.42
C THR A 134 -0.57 3.00 22.11
N ILE A 135 -0.89 2.83 20.83
CA ILE A 135 -2.15 2.25 20.39
C ILE A 135 -2.22 0.78 20.77
N THR A 136 -1.15 0.03 20.48
CA THR A 136 -1.05 -1.39 20.83
C THR A 136 -1.24 -1.61 22.32
N ASP A 137 -0.51 -0.87 23.15
CA ASP A 137 -0.59 -1.00 24.62
C ASP A 137 -2.02 -0.82 25.12
N LYS A 138 -2.71 0.23 24.69
CA LYS A 138 -4.11 0.48 25.09
C LYS A 138 -5.05 -0.66 24.70
N VAL A 139 -4.92 -1.17 23.47
CA VAL A 139 -5.82 -2.17 22.92
C VAL A 139 -5.56 -3.54 23.54
N VAL A 140 -4.29 -3.89 23.71
CA VAL A 140 -3.86 -5.12 24.38
C VAL A 140 -4.26 -5.13 25.85
N ASP A 141 -4.07 -4.01 26.58
CA ASP A 141 -4.51 -3.87 27.97
C ASP A 141 -6.02 -4.04 28.13
N ALA A 142 -6.80 -3.65 27.10
CA ALA A 142 -8.24 -3.89 27.06
C ALA A 142 -8.61 -5.33 26.67
N GLY A 143 -7.63 -6.15 26.27
CA GLY A 143 -7.82 -7.53 25.85
C GLY A 143 -8.55 -7.69 24.51
N ILE A 144 -8.43 -6.69 23.64
CA ILE A 144 -9.06 -6.65 22.32
C ILE A 144 -8.06 -7.06 21.25
N PRO A 145 -8.36 -8.02 20.36
CA PRO A 145 -7.56 -8.31 19.17
C PRO A 145 -7.41 -7.07 18.27
N LEU A 146 -6.22 -6.85 17.74
CA LEU A 146 -5.88 -5.69 16.92
C LEU A 146 -5.33 -6.09 15.56
N VAL A 147 -5.87 -5.49 14.50
CA VAL A 147 -5.35 -5.63 13.14
C VAL A 147 -4.93 -4.25 12.63
N TYR A 148 -3.65 -4.05 12.44
CA TYR A 148 -3.17 -2.90 11.68
C TYR A 148 -3.30 -3.16 10.19
N ILE A 149 -3.67 -2.14 9.42
CA ILE A 149 -3.87 -2.26 7.98
C ILE A 149 -3.16 -1.13 7.23
N ASN A 150 -2.66 -1.45 6.03
CA ASN A 150 -2.08 -0.54 5.05
C ASN A 150 -0.79 0.17 5.51
N ARG A 151 -0.81 0.95 6.59
CA ARG A 151 0.35 1.65 7.13
C ARG A 151 1.06 0.78 8.14
N GLU A 152 2.27 0.33 7.80
CA GLU A 152 3.09 -0.57 8.63
C GLU A 152 3.50 0.14 9.94
N PRO A 153 3.27 -0.49 11.11
CA PRO A 153 3.69 0.06 12.39
C PRO A 153 5.20 0.12 12.60
N GLY A 154 5.93 -0.73 11.88
CA GLY A 154 7.38 -0.84 11.93
C GLY A 154 7.85 -2.14 12.57
N GLU A 155 9.02 -2.62 12.12
CA GLU A 155 9.57 -3.93 12.48
C GLU A 155 9.78 -4.11 13.98
N ASP A 156 10.23 -3.07 14.70
CA ASP A 156 10.45 -3.13 16.16
C ASP A 156 9.13 -3.34 16.91
N GLU A 157 8.06 -2.72 16.46
CA GLU A 157 6.74 -2.87 17.06
C GLU A 157 6.14 -4.26 16.77
N GLU A 158 6.31 -4.75 15.56
CA GLU A 158 5.88 -6.10 15.18
C GLU A 158 6.63 -7.19 15.97
N ALA A 159 7.95 -7.03 16.12
CA ALA A 159 8.76 -7.92 16.96
C ALA A 159 8.27 -7.93 18.42
N ARG A 160 7.85 -6.78 18.95
CA ARG A 160 7.29 -6.66 20.30
C ARG A 160 6.00 -7.46 20.47
N TRP A 161 5.14 -7.52 19.45
CA TRP A 161 3.92 -8.34 19.50
C TRP A 161 4.24 -9.83 19.57
N ASP A 162 5.17 -10.28 18.74
CA ASP A 162 5.61 -11.68 18.69
C ASP A 162 6.26 -12.11 20.00
N GLU A 163 7.15 -11.29 20.56
CA GLU A 163 7.84 -11.56 21.82
C GLU A 163 6.86 -11.72 23.00
N ASN A 164 5.79 -10.94 23.01
CA ASN A 164 4.78 -10.97 24.06
C ASN A 164 3.62 -11.93 23.75
N GLY A 165 3.53 -12.47 22.55
CA GLY A 165 2.46 -13.35 22.12
C GLY A 165 1.08 -12.67 22.14
N TRP A 166 1.02 -11.39 21.80
CA TRP A 166 -0.20 -10.61 21.75
C TRP A 166 -1.03 -10.95 20.50
N ASP A 167 -2.34 -10.73 20.61
CA ASP A 167 -3.28 -10.94 19.50
C ASP A 167 -3.33 -9.67 18.61
N VAL A 168 -2.18 -9.35 18.04
CA VAL A 168 -1.96 -8.20 17.15
C VAL A 168 -1.34 -8.68 15.85
N THR A 169 -1.75 -8.10 14.72
CA THR A 169 -1.18 -8.40 13.41
C THR A 169 -1.21 -7.18 12.49
N TYR A 170 -0.34 -7.18 11.49
CA TYR A 170 -0.36 -6.22 10.39
C TYR A 170 -0.76 -6.91 9.09
N VAL A 171 -1.58 -6.23 8.30
CA VAL A 171 -1.99 -6.62 6.94
C VAL A 171 -1.73 -5.47 5.98
N GLY A 172 -0.77 -5.67 5.12
CA GLY A 172 -0.34 -4.68 4.13
C GLY A 172 0.56 -5.30 3.07
N CYS A 173 1.20 -4.46 2.27
CA CYS A 173 2.21 -4.89 1.32
C CYS A 173 3.59 -4.37 1.73
N ASP A 174 4.65 -5.07 1.32
CA ASP A 174 6.01 -4.58 1.49
C ASP A 174 6.26 -3.39 0.55
N ALA A 175 6.36 -2.20 1.12
CA ALA A 175 6.59 -0.97 0.36
C ALA A 175 7.98 -0.93 -0.30
N ARG A 176 8.96 -1.70 0.20
CA ARG A 176 10.28 -1.88 -0.42
C ARG A 176 10.13 -2.54 -1.78
N GLN A 177 9.29 -3.58 -1.87
CA GLN A 177 9.00 -4.26 -3.13
C GLN A 177 8.32 -3.32 -4.13
N SER A 178 7.36 -2.50 -3.66
CA SER A 178 6.70 -1.51 -4.52
C SER A 178 7.67 -0.49 -5.11
N GLY A 179 8.61 0.02 -4.29
CA GLY A 179 9.68 0.91 -4.74
C GLY A 179 10.57 0.22 -5.75
N THR A 180 11.06 -0.98 -5.44
CA THR A 180 11.92 -1.78 -6.34
C THR A 180 11.27 -1.95 -7.71
N PHE A 181 10.00 -2.32 -7.77
CA PHE A 181 9.29 -2.48 -9.05
C PHE A 181 9.20 -1.17 -9.85
N GLN A 182 9.05 -0.02 -9.20
CA GLN A 182 9.08 1.28 -9.89
C GLN A 182 10.45 1.52 -10.55
N GLY A 183 11.54 1.28 -9.83
CA GLY A 183 12.89 1.41 -10.39
C GLY A 183 13.18 0.39 -11.50
N GLU A 184 12.76 -0.86 -11.34
CA GLU A 184 12.90 -1.91 -12.36
C GLU A 184 12.17 -1.55 -13.66
N ILE A 185 10.94 -1.04 -13.58
CA ILE A 185 10.18 -0.58 -14.76
C ILE A 185 10.95 0.48 -15.54
N ILE A 186 11.64 1.39 -14.84
CA ILE A 186 12.46 2.42 -15.47
C ILE A 186 13.74 1.83 -16.03
N SER A 187 14.46 0.98 -15.27
CA SER A 187 15.70 0.37 -15.71
C SER A 187 15.50 -0.52 -16.95
N ASP A 188 14.37 -1.22 -17.05
CA ASP A 188 14.01 -2.06 -18.20
C ASP A 188 13.82 -1.27 -19.51
N LEU A 189 13.54 0.03 -19.43
CA LEU A 189 13.49 0.89 -20.62
C LEU A 189 14.87 1.15 -21.21
N GLY A 190 15.91 1.05 -20.38
CA GLY A 190 17.30 1.30 -20.73
C GLY A 190 17.66 2.80 -20.80
N LEU A 191 18.90 3.14 -20.45
CA LEU A 191 19.38 4.52 -20.37
C LEU A 191 19.18 5.28 -21.69
N ASP A 192 19.51 4.68 -22.84
CA ASP A 192 19.36 5.31 -24.17
C ASP A 192 17.92 5.77 -24.47
N ALA A 193 16.94 5.10 -23.86
CA ALA A 193 15.53 5.48 -24.04
C ALA A 193 15.08 6.59 -23.09
N ILE A 194 15.77 6.82 -21.98
CA ILE A 194 15.40 7.74 -20.91
C ILE A 194 16.21 9.03 -20.97
N ASP A 195 17.54 8.90 -21.01
CA ASP A 195 18.49 10.01 -21.06
C ASP A 195 18.32 10.82 -22.37
N LYS A 196 17.61 11.95 -22.27
CA LYS A 196 17.29 12.80 -23.42
C LYS A 196 18.25 13.96 -23.56
N ASN A 197 18.79 14.42 -22.44
CA ASN A 197 19.76 15.51 -22.43
C ASN A 197 21.20 15.01 -22.72
N GLY A 198 21.44 13.69 -22.68
CA GLY A 198 22.71 13.05 -23.05
C GLY A 198 23.80 13.18 -21.98
N ASN A 199 23.42 13.38 -20.72
CA ASN A 199 24.37 13.57 -19.63
C ASN A 199 24.86 12.23 -19.00
N GLY A 200 24.29 11.09 -19.42
CA GLY A 200 24.63 9.76 -18.97
C GLY A 200 23.96 9.35 -17.65
N LYS A 201 22.97 10.11 -17.19
CA LYS A 201 22.21 9.88 -15.96
C LYS A 201 20.71 9.78 -16.25
N ILE A 202 19.95 9.47 -15.24
CA ILE A 202 18.49 9.61 -15.21
C ILE A 202 18.15 10.79 -14.31
N ASP A 203 17.67 11.87 -14.90
CA ASP A 203 17.27 13.07 -14.20
C ASP A 203 15.82 12.99 -13.78
N TYR A 204 15.56 12.94 -12.46
CA TYR A 204 14.24 12.67 -11.96
C TYR A 204 13.68 13.71 -10.99
N VAL A 205 12.35 13.73 -10.89
CA VAL A 205 11.58 14.41 -9.85
C VAL A 205 10.90 13.36 -9.00
N MET A 206 10.96 13.51 -7.68
CA MET A 206 10.28 12.67 -6.71
C MET A 206 9.09 13.41 -6.11
N ILE A 207 7.93 12.72 -6.05
CA ILE A 207 6.74 13.20 -5.33
C ILE A 207 6.39 12.18 -4.26
N GLU A 208 6.75 12.53 -3.04
CA GLU A 208 6.59 11.67 -1.89
C GLU A 208 5.17 11.68 -1.32
N GLY A 209 4.81 10.61 -0.65
CA GLY A 209 3.62 10.56 0.19
C GLY A 209 3.80 11.36 1.48
N ASP A 210 3.16 10.89 2.55
CA ASP A 210 3.32 11.44 3.89
C ASP A 210 4.68 11.01 4.47
N PRO A 211 5.59 11.92 4.82
CA PRO A 211 6.94 11.59 5.32
C PRO A 211 6.93 10.86 6.68
N GLU A 212 5.83 10.93 7.45
CA GLU A 212 5.63 10.16 8.67
C GLU A 212 5.15 8.73 8.41
N ASN A 213 4.94 8.37 7.14
CA ASN A 213 4.55 7.04 6.72
C ASN A 213 5.75 6.26 6.19
N VAL A 214 6.03 5.11 6.80
CA VAL A 214 7.11 4.20 6.41
C VAL A 214 7.01 3.78 4.95
N ASP A 215 5.80 3.57 4.43
CA ASP A 215 5.57 3.23 3.02
C ASP A 215 6.09 4.30 2.06
N ALA A 216 5.88 5.59 2.35
CA ALA A 216 6.40 6.67 1.53
C ALA A 216 7.92 6.63 1.47
N LYS A 217 8.54 6.48 2.64
CA LYS A 217 9.99 6.39 2.76
C LYS A 217 10.57 5.23 1.95
N TYR A 218 10.00 4.03 2.10
CA TYR A 218 10.52 2.85 1.40
C TYR A 218 10.26 2.90 -0.10
N ARG A 219 9.10 3.38 -0.55
CA ARG A 219 8.84 3.55 -1.99
C ARG A 219 9.79 4.54 -2.62
N THR A 220 10.10 5.65 -1.94
CA THR A 220 11.09 6.63 -2.37
C THR A 220 12.49 6.01 -2.45
N GLU A 221 12.98 5.43 -1.34
CA GLU A 221 14.33 4.88 -1.24
C GLU A 221 14.56 3.75 -2.26
N PHE A 222 13.66 2.77 -2.29
CA PHE A 222 13.87 1.55 -3.07
C PHE A 222 13.62 1.74 -4.57
N SER A 223 12.87 2.76 -5.00
CA SER A 223 12.77 3.10 -6.42
C SER A 223 14.09 3.62 -6.99
N ILE A 224 14.79 4.41 -6.21
CA ILE A 224 16.11 4.93 -6.61
C ILE A 224 17.19 3.85 -6.47
N LYS A 225 17.16 3.12 -5.35
CA LYS A 225 18.08 2.01 -5.12
C LYS A 225 18.05 0.96 -6.23
N ALA A 226 16.88 0.65 -6.77
CA ALA A 226 16.76 -0.33 -7.87
C ALA A 226 17.45 0.16 -9.16
N LEU A 227 17.43 1.46 -9.44
CA LEU A 227 18.18 2.05 -10.55
C LEU A 227 19.71 1.97 -10.31
N GLU A 228 20.15 2.33 -9.10
CA GLU A 228 21.56 2.25 -8.71
C GLU A 228 22.08 0.81 -8.74
N ASP A 229 21.30 -0.15 -8.24
CA ASP A 229 21.63 -1.58 -8.27
C ASP A 229 21.70 -2.13 -9.72
N ALA A 230 20.94 -1.54 -10.64
CA ALA A 230 21.05 -1.82 -12.09
C ALA A 230 22.26 -1.13 -12.75
N GLY A 231 23.06 -0.37 -12.00
CA GLY A 231 24.25 0.32 -12.50
C GLY A 231 23.95 1.62 -13.25
N LEU A 232 22.77 2.20 -13.06
CA LEU A 232 22.39 3.47 -13.64
C LEU A 232 22.74 4.63 -12.70
N GLU A 233 23.30 5.69 -13.23
CA GLU A 233 23.48 6.94 -12.46
C GLU A 233 22.19 7.74 -12.48
N VAL A 234 21.84 8.33 -11.35
CA VAL A 234 20.62 9.12 -11.16
C VAL A 234 20.95 10.53 -10.64
N GLU A 235 20.14 11.50 -10.99
CA GLU A 235 20.23 12.88 -10.48
C GLU A 235 18.84 13.35 -10.04
N CYS A 236 18.69 13.68 -8.77
CA CYS A 236 17.45 14.25 -8.25
C CYS A 236 17.39 15.74 -8.56
N LEU A 237 16.50 16.14 -9.45
CA LEU A 237 16.27 17.55 -9.77
C LEU A 237 15.40 18.24 -8.73
N ASP A 238 14.39 17.53 -8.22
CA ASP A 238 13.43 18.06 -7.24
C ASP A 238 12.82 16.91 -6.45
N ASP A 239 12.61 17.13 -5.15
CA ASP A 239 11.98 16.19 -4.22
C ASP A 239 10.96 16.93 -3.37
N GLN A 240 9.68 16.55 -3.50
CA GLN A 240 8.57 17.30 -2.95
C GLN A 240 7.53 16.37 -2.28
N VAL A 241 6.99 16.83 -1.17
CA VAL A 241 5.96 16.09 -0.42
C VAL A 241 4.57 16.39 -0.97
N GLY A 242 3.97 15.40 -1.61
CA GLY A 242 2.62 15.44 -2.16
C GLY A 242 1.53 14.95 -1.20
N ASN A 243 1.90 14.34 -0.04
CA ASN A 243 0.97 13.87 1.01
C ASN A 243 -0.16 12.97 0.49
N TRP A 244 0.11 12.11 -0.47
CA TRP A 244 -0.87 11.23 -1.14
C TRP A 244 -1.97 11.99 -1.90
N ASP A 245 -1.91 13.35 -1.92
CA ASP A 245 -2.94 14.19 -2.52
C ASP A 245 -2.68 14.45 -3.99
N GLN A 246 -3.68 14.08 -4.79
CA GLN A 246 -3.65 14.17 -6.23
C GLN A 246 -3.49 15.60 -6.76
N ALA A 247 -4.16 16.59 -6.14
CA ALA A 247 -4.14 17.97 -6.60
C ALA A 247 -2.82 18.65 -6.23
N THR A 248 -2.31 18.37 -5.05
CA THR A 248 -0.99 18.82 -4.58
C THR A 248 0.11 18.30 -5.50
N ALA A 249 0.14 16.98 -5.78
CA ALA A 249 1.11 16.38 -6.68
C ALA A 249 1.09 17.00 -8.08
N GLN A 250 -0.10 17.25 -8.63
CA GLN A 250 -0.25 17.91 -9.93
C GLN A 250 0.41 19.28 -9.93
N GLN A 251 0.23 20.09 -8.87
CA GLN A 251 0.82 21.42 -8.79
C GLN A 251 2.34 21.34 -8.63
N LEU A 252 2.84 20.43 -7.81
CA LEU A 252 4.27 20.22 -7.59
C LEU A 252 4.97 19.82 -8.89
N VAL A 253 4.47 18.82 -9.59
CA VAL A 253 5.04 18.40 -10.89
C VAL A 253 4.98 19.51 -11.92
N ALA A 254 3.89 20.30 -11.98
CA ALA A 254 3.82 21.45 -12.88
C ALA A 254 4.91 22.51 -12.58
N ASN A 255 5.19 22.74 -11.30
CA ASN A 255 6.26 23.65 -10.87
C ASN A 255 7.64 23.11 -11.27
N SER A 256 7.93 21.83 -11.00
CA SER A 256 9.19 21.20 -11.37
C SER A 256 9.42 21.21 -12.87
N LEU A 257 8.38 20.88 -13.68
CA LEU A 257 8.44 20.96 -15.14
C LEU A 257 8.64 22.39 -15.65
N SER A 258 8.11 23.40 -14.96
CA SER A 258 8.34 24.82 -15.32
C SER A 258 9.75 25.26 -14.99
N GLN A 259 10.37 24.68 -13.98
CA GLN A 259 11.72 25.04 -13.53
C GLN A 259 12.80 24.31 -14.32
N TYR A 260 12.66 23.01 -14.56
CA TYR A 260 13.68 22.16 -15.15
C TYR A 260 13.38 21.78 -16.62
N GLY A 261 12.14 21.98 -17.08
CA GLY A 261 11.78 21.79 -18.49
C GLY A 261 12.04 20.36 -18.98
N ASP A 262 12.77 20.29 -20.10
CA ASP A 262 13.10 19.03 -20.77
C ASP A 262 14.19 18.22 -20.05
N ASP A 263 14.82 18.76 -19.01
CA ASP A 263 15.78 18.01 -18.18
C ASP A 263 15.07 17.01 -17.26
N VAL A 264 13.75 17.12 -17.03
CA VAL A 264 12.98 16.13 -16.28
C VAL A 264 12.70 14.92 -17.16
N GLU A 265 13.33 13.79 -16.90
CA GLU A 265 13.21 12.57 -17.67
C GLU A 265 12.24 11.56 -17.05
N VAL A 266 12.23 11.51 -15.70
CA VAL A 266 11.35 10.62 -14.92
C VAL A 266 10.67 11.39 -13.80
N VAL A 267 9.40 11.09 -13.55
CA VAL A 267 8.68 11.54 -12.36
C VAL A 267 8.24 10.32 -11.58
N PHE A 268 8.84 10.13 -10.41
CA PHE A 268 8.42 9.13 -9.44
C PHE A 268 7.31 9.69 -8.56
N CYS A 269 6.30 8.88 -8.28
CA CYS A 269 5.25 9.20 -7.33
C CYS A 269 5.02 8.00 -6.43
N ASN A 270 4.84 8.21 -5.12
CA ASN A 270 4.65 7.10 -4.19
C ASN A 270 3.27 6.43 -4.29
N ASN A 271 2.28 7.02 -5.00
CA ASN A 271 1.01 6.35 -5.30
C ASN A 271 0.43 6.74 -6.66
N ASP A 272 -0.56 5.97 -7.14
CA ASP A 272 -1.22 6.16 -8.42
C ASP A 272 -2.01 7.48 -8.51
N ALA A 273 -2.65 7.91 -7.42
CA ALA A 273 -3.43 9.14 -7.41
C ALA A 273 -2.56 10.35 -7.73
N MET A 274 -1.37 10.45 -7.13
CA MET A 274 -0.39 11.50 -7.43
C MET A 274 0.14 11.37 -8.85
N ALA A 275 0.45 10.15 -9.33
CA ALA A 275 0.98 9.92 -10.66
C ALA A 275 -0.02 10.24 -11.78
N LEU A 276 -1.29 9.84 -11.63
CA LEU A 276 -2.32 10.03 -12.65
C LEU A 276 -2.57 11.49 -13.01
N ARG A 277 -2.58 12.40 -12.02
CA ARG A 277 -2.77 13.83 -12.25
C ARG A 277 -1.52 14.53 -12.75
N SER A 278 -0.35 14.08 -12.33
CA SER A 278 0.92 14.56 -12.84
C SER A 278 1.05 14.34 -14.35
N ALA A 279 0.41 13.28 -14.87
CA ALA A 279 0.36 12.97 -16.30
C ALA A 279 -0.52 13.92 -17.15
N VAL A 280 -1.44 14.69 -16.56
CA VAL A 280 -2.41 15.53 -17.31
C VAL A 280 -1.78 16.79 -17.93
N HIS A 281 -0.64 17.27 -17.45
CA HIS A 281 0.10 18.40 -18.06
C HIS A 281 0.75 18.07 -19.41
N ARG A 282 0.53 16.89 -19.97
CA ARG A 282 1.17 16.34 -21.17
C ARG A 282 0.68 16.85 -22.53
N GLY A 283 0.09 18.00 -22.64
CA GLY A 283 -0.22 18.58 -23.96
C GLY A 283 0.99 18.77 -24.89
N SER A 284 2.22 18.68 -24.36
CA SER A 284 3.47 18.86 -25.09
C SER A 284 4.57 17.83 -24.83
N TRP A 285 4.35 16.83 -23.97
CA TRP A 285 5.40 15.84 -23.72
C TRP A 285 5.38 14.72 -24.77
N PRO A 286 6.51 14.42 -25.45
CA PRO A 286 6.56 13.48 -26.58
C PRO A 286 6.41 12.00 -26.18
N TYR A 287 6.33 11.69 -24.88
CA TYR A 287 6.29 10.32 -24.43
C TYR A 287 4.91 9.87 -23.96
N ARG A 288 4.50 8.72 -24.51
CA ARG A 288 3.30 8.02 -24.12
C ARG A 288 3.52 7.37 -22.74
N TRP A 289 2.80 7.84 -21.71
CA TRP A 289 2.66 7.12 -20.47
C TRP A 289 2.25 5.66 -20.81
N ARG A 290 3.09 4.72 -20.50
CA ARG A 290 2.68 3.32 -20.47
C ARG A 290 2.23 3.09 -19.04
N GLY A 291 0.96 3.34 -18.79
CA GLY A 291 0.33 3.08 -17.51
C GLY A 291 0.59 1.65 -17.09
N TYR A 292 0.84 1.50 -15.82
CA TYR A 292 0.72 0.24 -15.12
C TYR A 292 -0.60 -0.40 -15.55
N LEU A 293 -0.52 -1.56 -16.17
CA LEU A 293 -1.71 -2.39 -16.41
C LEU A 293 -2.10 -2.96 -15.05
N PRO A 294 -3.33 -2.73 -14.56
CA PRO A 294 -3.81 -3.37 -13.34
C PRO A 294 -3.71 -4.89 -13.55
N GLY A 295 -2.87 -5.56 -12.81
CA GLY A 295 -2.70 -7.00 -12.91
C GLY A 295 -1.35 -7.57 -12.50
N ARG A 296 -0.43 -6.75 -11.98
CA ARG A 296 0.81 -7.24 -11.37
C ARG A 296 1.10 -6.46 -10.08
N CYS A 297 0.52 -6.85 -9.02
CA CYS A 297 1.00 -6.74 -7.64
C CYS A 297 0.79 -8.10 -6.99
#